data_a5f24f918883c00dcfb38f0205a8e057
#
_entry.id   a5f24f918883c00dcfb38f0205a8e057
#
_cell.length_a   1.000
_cell.length_b   1.000
_cell.length_c   1.000
_cell.angle_alpha   90.00
_cell.angle_beta   90.00
_cell.angle_gamma   90.00
#
_symmetry.space_group_name_H-M   'P 1'
#
loop_
_entity.id
_entity.type
_entity.pdbx_description
1 polymer ?
#
loop_
_entity_poly.entity_id
_entity_poly.type
_entity_poly.pdbx_seq_one_letter_code
_entity_poly.pdbx_strand_id
1 'polypeptide(L)'
;KEAGVCALSTNSGAKGFDDIFKKRYTMGGTGPNSTEFWPALFRNLMAADFKLIRGYPSTPQVHLAIERNELDGVCQSWASFSKQAKAMLDKKTITPLVQVSLHPDTEMTKLGVPMLQEFLTKDNLAKGQNLEDVKLFFRLTVIPPLMGCPFAMAPGVPKARVAAMKKAFIDMTKDPKCLKDAK
;
A
#
# COMPACT_ATOMS: atom_id res chain seq x y z
N LYS A 1 7.38 -2.55 10.24
CA LYS A 1 7.12 -1.34 9.42
C LYS A 1 6.35 -1.79 8.21
N GLU A 2 5.24 -1.15 7.90
CA GLU A 2 4.44 -1.46 6.73
C GLU A 2 4.47 -0.25 5.79
N ALA A 3 4.82 -0.49 4.53
CA ALA A 3 4.80 0.52 3.49
C ALA A 3 3.64 0.23 2.53
N GLY A 4 2.98 1.28 2.06
CA GLY A 4 2.00 1.18 0.99
C GLY A 4 2.68 1.24 -0.39
N VAL A 5 2.05 0.65 -1.38
CA VAL A 5 2.45 0.74 -2.78
C VAL A 5 1.22 0.96 -3.65
N CYS A 6 1.33 1.78 -4.68
CA CYS A 6 0.39 1.78 -5.79
C CYS A 6 1.09 1.31 -7.05
N ALA A 7 0.45 0.41 -7.77
CA ALA A 7 0.99 -0.23 -8.96
C ALA A 7 -0.05 -0.25 -10.08
N LEU A 8 0.42 -0.07 -11.31
CA LEU A 8 -0.40 -0.15 -12.51
C LEU A 8 0.11 -1.26 -13.45
N SER A 9 -0.81 -1.87 -14.17
CA SER A 9 -0.49 -2.77 -15.27
C SER A 9 0.39 -2.08 -16.32
N THR A 10 1.36 -2.77 -16.86
CA THR A 10 2.16 -2.27 -17.98
C THR A 10 1.30 -2.01 -19.22
N ASN A 11 0.19 -2.75 -19.39
CA ASN A 11 -0.78 -2.53 -20.47
C ASN A 11 -1.55 -1.21 -20.32
N SER A 12 -1.59 -0.61 -19.12
CA SER A 12 -2.20 0.70 -18.90
C SER A 12 -1.47 1.83 -19.60
N GLY A 13 -0.21 1.59 -20.01
CA GLY A 13 0.67 2.55 -20.66
C GLY A 13 1.30 3.57 -19.70
N ALA A 14 1.11 3.44 -18.40
CA ALA A 14 1.79 4.25 -17.41
C ALA A 14 3.28 3.85 -17.33
N LYS A 15 4.16 4.86 -17.34
CA LYS A 15 5.61 4.68 -17.23
C LYS A 15 6.15 5.12 -15.89
N GLY A 16 5.42 5.97 -15.17
CA GLY A 16 5.79 6.51 -13.87
C GLY A 16 4.59 7.07 -13.13
N PHE A 17 4.82 7.51 -11.90
CA PHE A 17 3.73 8.04 -11.07
C PHE A 17 3.12 9.33 -11.63
N ASP A 18 3.91 10.17 -12.32
CA ASP A 18 3.42 11.41 -12.95
C ASP A 18 2.32 11.18 -14.00
N ASP A 19 2.19 9.97 -14.52
CA ASP A 19 1.18 9.67 -15.54
C ASP A 19 -0.23 9.64 -14.95
N ILE A 20 -0.38 9.44 -13.62
CA ILE A 20 -1.68 9.47 -12.95
C ILE A 20 -2.37 10.84 -13.02
N PHE A 21 -1.61 11.92 -13.30
CA PHE A 21 -2.13 13.28 -13.47
C PHE A 21 -2.55 13.59 -14.92
N LYS A 22 -2.21 12.72 -15.88
CA LYS A 22 -2.38 12.97 -17.32
C LYS A 22 -3.60 12.29 -17.91
N LYS A 23 -3.99 11.13 -17.39
CA LYS A 23 -5.14 10.39 -17.87
C LYS A 23 -5.79 9.58 -16.74
N ARG A 24 -7.03 9.14 -17.03
CA ARG A 24 -7.80 8.30 -16.11
C ARG A 24 -7.27 6.88 -16.05
N TYR A 25 -7.14 6.36 -14.81
CA TYR A 25 -6.86 4.95 -14.55
C TYR A 25 -7.92 4.35 -13.64
N THR A 26 -8.28 3.09 -13.89
CA THR A 26 -9.21 2.32 -13.07
C THR A 26 -8.47 1.56 -11.99
N MET A 27 -8.89 1.76 -10.72
CA MET A 27 -8.26 1.15 -9.56
C MET A 27 -9.23 0.20 -8.86
N GLY A 28 -8.79 -1.01 -8.54
CA GLY A 28 -9.61 -1.99 -7.83
C GLY A 28 -9.65 -1.75 -6.33
N GLY A 29 -10.85 -1.84 -5.72
CA GLY A 29 -11.10 -1.67 -4.30
C GLY A 29 -11.80 -2.86 -3.67
N THR A 30 -11.34 -3.24 -2.46
CA THR A 30 -11.86 -4.38 -1.69
C THR A 30 -12.57 -3.95 -0.39
N GLY A 31 -12.90 -2.68 -0.26
CA GLY A 31 -13.52 -2.10 0.94
C GLY A 31 -12.68 -0.98 1.55
N PRO A 32 -13.06 -0.45 2.73
CA PRO A 32 -12.45 0.73 3.37
C PRO A 32 -11.07 0.40 3.96
N ASN A 33 -10.13 0.03 3.11
CA ASN A 33 -8.74 -0.27 3.43
C ASN A 33 -7.79 0.42 2.44
N SER A 34 -6.52 0.05 2.42
CA SER A 34 -5.50 0.66 1.57
C SER A 34 -5.84 0.66 0.07
N THR A 35 -6.61 -0.34 -0.40
CA THR A 35 -6.98 -0.44 -1.83
C THR A 35 -7.94 0.65 -2.28
N GLU A 36 -8.75 1.20 -1.38
CA GLU A 36 -9.66 2.31 -1.66
C GLU A 36 -9.16 3.64 -1.10
N PHE A 37 -8.49 3.59 0.05
CA PHE A 37 -8.05 4.78 0.75
C PHE A 37 -7.01 5.58 -0.05
N TRP A 38 -5.94 4.95 -0.53
CA TRP A 38 -4.89 5.65 -1.27
C TRP A 38 -5.39 6.22 -2.60
N PRO A 39 -6.09 5.47 -3.48
CA PRO A 39 -6.64 6.05 -4.69
C PRO A 39 -7.61 7.21 -4.44
N ALA A 40 -8.41 7.12 -3.37
CA ALA A 40 -9.32 8.22 -3.00
C ALA A 40 -8.55 9.46 -2.54
N LEU A 41 -7.47 9.30 -1.77
CA LEU A 41 -6.63 10.43 -1.36
C LEU A 41 -5.93 11.09 -2.55
N PHE A 42 -5.34 10.29 -3.44
CA PHE A 42 -4.69 10.83 -4.64
C PHE A 42 -5.67 11.59 -5.53
N ARG A 43 -6.89 11.07 -5.67
CA ARG A 43 -7.94 11.78 -6.42
C ARG A 43 -8.41 13.07 -5.74
N ASN A 44 -8.57 13.07 -4.42
CA ASN A 44 -9.21 14.16 -3.69
C ASN A 44 -8.23 15.25 -3.26
N LEU A 45 -6.98 14.90 -2.99
CA LEU A 45 -5.94 15.83 -2.49
C LEU A 45 -4.90 16.16 -3.55
N MET A 46 -4.65 15.24 -4.46
CA MET A 46 -3.78 15.45 -5.62
C MET A 46 -4.63 15.44 -6.89
N ALA A 47 -4.14 15.97 -7.98
CA ALA A 47 -4.89 16.04 -9.23
C ALA A 47 -4.97 14.70 -9.99
N ALA A 48 -4.90 13.56 -9.30
CA ALA A 48 -4.93 12.24 -9.92
C ALA A 48 -6.32 11.88 -10.43
N ASP A 49 -6.43 11.42 -11.67
CA ASP A 49 -7.71 10.96 -12.24
C ASP A 49 -7.88 9.45 -12.05
N PHE A 50 -8.12 9.03 -10.81
CA PHE A 50 -8.43 7.64 -10.48
C PHE A 50 -9.93 7.38 -10.42
N LYS A 51 -10.39 6.41 -11.23
CA LYS A 51 -11.72 5.82 -11.12
C LYS A 51 -11.64 4.56 -10.24
N LEU A 52 -12.20 4.63 -9.04
CA LEU A 52 -12.23 3.51 -8.11
C LEU A 52 -13.40 2.57 -8.44
N ILE A 53 -13.09 1.31 -8.72
CA ILE A 53 -14.05 0.23 -8.93
C ILE A 53 -14.08 -0.62 -7.67
N ARG A 54 -15.20 -0.57 -6.95
CA ARG A 54 -15.38 -1.22 -5.65
C ARG A 54 -16.08 -2.55 -5.76
N GLY A 55 -16.04 -3.33 -4.67
CA GLY A 55 -16.83 -4.55 -4.53
C GLY A 55 -16.06 -5.83 -4.84
N TYR A 56 -14.76 -5.75 -5.07
CA TYR A 56 -13.95 -6.96 -5.15
C TYR A 56 -13.86 -7.63 -3.78
N PRO A 57 -14.09 -8.95 -3.67
CA PRO A 57 -14.09 -9.64 -2.39
C PRO A 57 -12.69 -9.78 -1.77
N SER A 58 -11.63 -9.68 -2.59
CA SER A 58 -10.24 -9.80 -2.13
C SER A 58 -9.25 -9.22 -3.11
N THR A 59 -8.03 -8.89 -2.66
CA THR A 59 -6.93 -8.39 -3.50
C THR A 59 -6.48 -9.39 -4.59
N PRO A 60 -6.43 -10.71 -4.38
CA PRO A 60 -6.17 -11.64 -5.47
C PRO A 60 -7.16 -11.53 -6.63
N GLN A 61 -8.43 -11.23 -6.36
CA GLN A 61 -9.42 -11.01 -7.43
C GLN A 61 -9.21 -9.68 -8.17
N VAL A 62 -8.73 -8.66 -7.46
CA VAL A 62 -8.28 -7.41 -8.10
C VAL A 62 -7.09 -7.69 -9.04
N HIS A 63 -6.12 -8.50 -8.61
CA HIS A 63 -4.98 -8.88 -9.46
C HIS A 63 -5.43 -9.65 -10.70
N LEU A 64 -6.37 -10.59 -10.58
CA LEU A 64 -6.95 -11.29 -11.75
C LEU A 64 -7.66 -10.32 -12.71
N ALA A 65 -8.38 -9.34 -12.19
CA ALA A 65 -9.03 -8.32 -13.02
C ALA A 65 -8.00 -7.44 -13.76
N ILE A 66 -6.86 -7.13 -13.11
CA ILE A 66 -5.74 -6.44 -13.75
C ILE A 66 -5.12 -7.30 -14.87
N GLU A 67 -4.89 -8.59 -14.62
CA GLU A 67 -4.36 -9.51 -15.64
C GLU A 67 -5.29 -9.65 -16.86
N ARG A 68 -6.61 -9.52 -16.66
CA ARG A 68 -7.64 -9.52 -17.72
C ARG A 68 -7.85 -8.16 -18.39
N ASN A 69 -7.07 -7.13 -17.99
CA ASN A 69 -7.23 -5.75 -18.44
C ASN A 69 -8.63 -5.13 -18.14
N GLU A 70 -9.31 -5.62 -17.09
CA GLU A 70 -10.56 -5.05 -16.58
C GLU A 70 -10.29 -3.85 -15.65
N LEU A 71 -9.10 -3.83 -15.05
CA LEU A 71 -8.58 -2.77 -14.18
C LEU A 71 -7.16 -2.40 -14.62
N ASP A 72 -6.81 -1.13 -14.38
CA ASP A 72 -5.44 -0.66 -14.61
C ASP A 72 -4.52 -0.95 -13.42
N GLY A 73 -5.03 -0.93 -12.18
CA GLY A 73 -4.13 -1.12 -11.05
C GLY A 73 -4.78 -1.25 -9.68
N VAL A 74 -3.93 -1.23 -8.67
CA VAL A 74 -4.29 -1.38 -7.26
C VAL A 74 -3.29 -0.65 -6.36
N CYS A 75 -3.78 -0.18 -5.20
CA CYS A 75 -2.93 0.24 -4.09
C CYS A 75 -3.12 -0.73 -2.91
N GLN A 76 -2.05 -1.18 -2.28
CA GLN A 76 -2.13 -2.06 -1.10
C GLN A 76 -0.83 -2.01 -0.28
N SER A 77 -0.72 -2.81 0.79
CA SER A 77 0.54 -2.93 1.53
C SER A 77 1.59 -3.66 0.70
N TRP A 78 2.85 -3.22 0.77
CA TRP A 78 3.96 -3.85 0.05
C TRP A 78 4.16 -5.31 0.47
N ALA A 79 4.07 -5.60 1.77
CA ALA A 79 4.22 -6.96 2.29
C ALA A 79 3.22 -7.97 1.68
N SER A 80 1.99 -7.52 1.40
CA SER A 80 1.00 -8.34 0.71
C SER A 80 1.20 -8.33 -0.79
N PHE A 81 1.49 -7.16 -1.37
CA PHE A 81 1.66 -6.99 -2.82
C PHE A 81 2.83 -7.82 -3.36
N SER A 82 3.99 -7.75 -2.74
CA SER A 82 5.19 -8.47 -3.19
C SER A 82 5.01 -9.99 -3.23
N LYS A 83 4.15 -10.53 -2.37
CA LYS A 83 3.81 -11.96 -2.35
C LYS A 83 2.70 -12.31 -3.35
N GLN A 84 1.58 -11.58 -3.31
CA GLN A 84 0.39 -11.87 -4.11
C GLN A 84 0.59 -11.56 -5.60
N ALA A 85 1.31 -10.48 -5.92
CA ALA A 85 1.61 -10.08 -7.29
C ALA A 85 2.98 -10.55 -7.78
N LYS A 86 3.64 -11.49 -7.06
CA LYS A 86 4.99 -11.95 -7.40
C LYS A 86 5.11 -12.38 -8.86
N ALA A 87 4.19 -13.19 -9.35
CA ALA A 87 4.18 -13.65 -10.74
C ALA A 87 4.06 -12.50 -11.75
N MET A 88 3.28 -11.47 -11.41
CA MET A 88 3.12 -10.28 -12.26
C MET A 88 4.37 -9.40 -12.24
N LEU A 89 5.03 -9.28 -11.08
CA LEU A 89 6.32 -8.57 -10.93
C LEU A 89 7.43 -9.29 -11.70
N ASP A 90 7.54 -10.60 -11.55
CA ASP A 90 8.56 -11.42 -12.25
C ASP A 90 8.38 -11.35 -13.78
N LYS A 91 7.13 -11.37 -14.26
CA LYS A 91 6.77 -11.21 -15.69
C LYS A 91 6.78 -9.76 -16.17
N LYS A 92 6.99 -8.80 -15.28
CA LYS A 92 6.93 -7.35 -15.55
C LYS A 92 5.60 -6.91 -16.19
N THR A 93 4.49 -7.52 -15.81
CA THR A 93 3.13 -7.16 -16.26
C THR A 93 2.46 -6.11 -15.36
N ILE A 94 3.03 -5.84 -14.21
CA ILE A 94 2.64 -4.78 -13.28
C ILE A 94 3.86 -4.01 -12.81
N THR A 95 3.73 -2.68 -12.71
CA THR A 95 4.81 -1.78 -12.29
C THR A 95 4.41 -1.06 -11.02
N PRO A 96 5.13 -1.22 -9.89
CA PRO A 96 5.03 -0.35 -8.74
C PRO A 96 5.44 1.08 -9.13
N LEU A 97 4.57 2.06 -8.89
CA LEU A 97 4.80 3.45 -9.33
C LEU A 97 5.24 4.37 -8.20
N VAL A 98 4.79 4.10 -6.98
CA VAL A 98 5.06 4.96 -5.83
C VAL A 98 4.99 4.15 -4.54
N GLN A 99 5.91 4.42 -3.63
CA GLN A 99 5.83 3.94 -2.26
C GLN A 99 5.23 5.00 -1.33
N VAL A 100 4.27 4.57 -0.52
CA VAL A 100 3.53 5.41 0.43
C VAL A 100 3.93 5.02 1.84
N SER A 101 4.93 5.70 2.35
CA SER A 101 5.52 5.42 3.67
C SER A 101 6.24 6.65 4.20
N LEU A 102 6.57 6.66 5.49
CA LEU A 102 7.35 7.75 6.08
C LEU A 102 8.85 7.64 5.72
N HIS A 103 9.34 6.42 5.56
CA HIS A 103 10.74 6.12 5.23
C HIS A 103 10.79 5.17 4.03
N PRO A 104 11.83 5.24 3.19
CA PRO A 104 11.98 4.34 2.07
C PRO A 104 11.97 2.87 2.52
N ASP A 105 11.24 2.05 1.79
CA ASP A 105 11.32 0.60 1.91
C ASP A 105 12.51 0.08 1.09
N THR A 106 13.29 -0.83 1.67
CA THR A 106 14.54 -1.29 1.06
C THR A 106 14.31 -2.05 -0.26
N GLU A 107 13.24 -2.86 -0.35
CA GLU A 107 12.94 -3.65 -1.54
C GLU A 107 12.41 -2.76 -2.66
N MET A 108 11.45 -1.89 -2.34
CA MET A 108 10.89 -0.94 -3.32
C MET A 108 11.95 0.04 -3.82
N THR A 109 12.87 0.49 -2.96
CA THR A 109 13.99 1.35 -3.37
C THR A 109 14.93 0.65 -4.35
N LYS A 110 15.22 -0.64 -4.14
CA LYS A 110 16.01 -1.44 -5.10
C LYS A 110 15.32 -1.61 -6.44
N LEU A 111 13.98 -1.59 -6.46
CA LEU A 111 13.18 -1.62 -7.69
C LEU A 111 13.05 -0.24 -8.36
N GLY A 112 13.66 0.80 -7.78
CA GLY A 112 13.59 2.17 -8.31
C GLY A 112 12.24 2.85 -8.08
N VAL A 113 11.42 2.37 -7.14
CA VAL A 113 10.11 2.96 -6.84
C VAL A 113 10.31 4.23 -6.03
N PRO A 114 9.87 5.41 -6.52
CA PRO A 114 10.04 6.69 -5.84
C PRO A 114 9.13 6.81 -4.62
N MET A 115 9.46 7.75 -3.74
CA MET A 115 8.65 8.10 -2.59
C MET A 115 7.52 9.05 -2.98
N LEU A 116 6.34 8.91 -2.37
CA LEU A 116 5.21 9.83 -2.59
C LEU A 116 5.60 11.30 -2.34
N GLN A 117 6.48 11.55 -1.37
CA GLN A 117 6.92 12.89 -1.01
C GLN A 117 7.54 13.68 -2.18
N GLU A 118 8.13 12.98 -3.15
CA GLU A 118 8.72 13.58 -4.35
C GLU A 118 7.67 14.22 -5.26
N PHE A 119 6.42 13.74 -5.19
CA PHE A 119 5.28 14.19 -6.01
C PHE A 119 4.36 15.17 -5.29
N LEU A 120 4.59 15.46 -4.00
CA LEU A 120 3.81 16.45 -3.24
C LEU A 120 4.30 17.87 -3.59
N THR A 121 3.94 18.33 -4.78
CA THR A 121 4.24 19.66 -5.34
C THR A 121 2.95 20.43 -5.56
N LYS A 122 3.04 21.76 -5.70
CA LYS A 122 1.85 22.61 -5.97
C LYS A 122 1.12 22.20 -7.24
N ASP A 123 1.86 21.80 -8.27
CA ASP A 123 1.31 21.44 -9.58
C ASP A 123 0.51 20.14 -9.58
N ASN A 124 0.80 19.27 -8.61
CA ASN A 124 0.15 17.97 -8.46
C ASN A 124 -1.02 17.99 -7.47
N LEU A 125 -1.43 19.16 -6.97
CA LEU A 125 -2.54 19.26 -6.03
C LEU A 125 -3.88 19.41 -6.73
N ALA A 126 -4.92 18.86 -6.13
CA ALA A 126 -6.28 19.16 -6.53
C ALA A 126 -6.62 20.64 -6.24
N LYS A 127 -7.53 21.21 -7.04
CA LYS A 127 -7.89 22.63 -6.94
C LYS A 127 -8.37 22.97 -5.51
N GLY A 128 -7.81 24.04 -4.96
CA GLY A 128 -8.17 24.55 -3.64
C GLY A 128 -7.44 23.87 -2.47
N GLN A 129 -6.53 22.94 -2.74
CA GLN A 129 -5.72 22.30 -1.70
C GLN A 129 -4.49 23.16 -1.34
N ASN A 130 -4.08 23.11 -0.07
CA ASN A 130 -2.84 23.71 0.42
C ASN A 130 -1.74 22.64 0.51
N LEU A 131 -0.55 22.95 0.01
CA LEU A 131 0.56 21.99 -0.05
C LEU A 131 1.00 21.48 1.33
N GLU A 132 1.13 22.36 2.30
CA GLU A 132 1.60 21.99 3.63
C GLU A 132 0.55 21.16 4.38
N ASP A 133 -0.74 21.47 4.21
CA ASP A 133 -1.83 20.69 4.78
C ASP A 133 -1.87 19.30 4.16
N VAL A 134 -1.70 19.18 2.84
CA VAL A 134 -1.66 17.88 2.13
C VAL A 134 -0.46 17.06 2.57
N LYS A 135 0.74 17.66 2.68
CA LYS A 135 1.93 17.00 3.21
C LYS A 135 1.72 16.49 4.63
N LEU A 136 1.16 17.35 5.50
CA LEU A 136 0.87 16.99 6.88
C LEU A 136 -0.14 15.84 6.94
N PHE A 137 -1.19 15.90 6.14
CA PHE A 137 -2.22 14.87 6.07
C PHE A 137 -1.63 13.51 5.64
N PHE A 138 -0.87 13.46 4.54
CA PHE A 138 -0.18 12.23 4.13
C PHE A 138 0.78 11.71 5.19
N ARG A 139 1.54 12.60 5.83
CA ARG A 139 2.42 12.22 6.94
C ARG A 139 1.65 11.56 8.10
N LEU A 140 0.51 12.11 8.48
CA LEU A 140 -0.35 11.53 9.53
C LEU A 140 -0.92 10.16 9.14
N THR A 141 -1.27 9.96 7.87
CA THR A 141 -1.86 8.70 7.40
C THR A 141 -0.85 7.55 7.30
N VAL A 142 0.45 7.84 7.16
CA VAL A 142 1.50 6.82 7.10
C VAL A 142 2.10 6.48 8.47
N ILE A 143 1.75 7.20 9.55
CA ILE A 143 2.21 6.92 10.91
C ILE A 143 1.63 5.61 11.48
N PRO A 144 0.30 5.36 11.43
CA PRO A 144 -0.26 4.11 11.97
C PRO A 144 0.36 2.83 11.41
N PRO A 145 0.63 2.70 10.11
CA PRO A 145 1.34 1.54 9.54
C PRO A 145 2.76 1.30 10.09
N LEU A 146 3.41 2.32 10.67
CA LEU A 146 4.71 2.14 11.31
C LEU A 146 4.65 1.26 12.56
N MET A 147 3.51 1.22 13.23
CA MET A 147 3.29 0.34 14.38
C MET A 147 3.11 -1.12 13.97
N GLY A 148 2.89 -1.39 12.69
CA GLY A 148 2.61 -2.71 12.15
C GLY A 148 1.23 -3.23 12.61
N CYS A 149 1.13 -4.54 12.82
CA CYS A 149 -0.08 -5.19 13.33
C CYS A 149 0.13 -5.58 14.80
N PRO A 150 -0.16 -4.70 15.77
CA PRO A 150 0.05 -5.01 17.17
C PRO A 150 -0.95 -6.07 17.65
N PHE A 151 -0.47 -7.02 18.44
CA PHE A 151 -1.33 -7.94 19.16
C PHE A 151 -1.65 -7.34 20.53
N ALA A 152 -2.94 -7.18 20.84
CA ALA A 152 -3.41 -6.62 22.09
C ALA A 152 -4.24 -7.66 22.87
N MET A 153 -4.18 -7.58 24.20
CA MET A 153 -5.05 -8.34 25.08
C MET A 153 -6.16 -7.43 25.61
N ALA A 154 -7.31 -8.01 25.94
CA ALA A 154 -8.42 -7.27 26.51
C ALA A 154 -8.01 -6.56 27.83
N PRO A 155 -8.63 -5.41 28.16
CA PRO A 155 -8.47 -4.79 29.46
C PRO A 155 -8.85 -5.75 30.60
N GLY A 156 -8.13 -5.67 31.74
CA GLY A 156 -8.41 -6.51 32.90
C GLY A 156 -7.79 -7.90 32.92
N VAL A 157 -7.07 -8.31 31.88
CA VAL A 157 -6.31 -9.58 31.91
C VAL A 157 -5.22 -9.50 32.98
N PRO A 158 -5.10 -10.52 33.89
CA PRO A 158 -4.11 -10.54 34.94
C PRO A 158 -2.69 -10.38 34.40
N LYS A 159 -1.86 -9.56 35.06
CA LYS A 159 -0.48 -9.23 34.63
C LYS A 159 0.38 -10.47 34.35
N ALA A 160 0.22 -11.53 35.16
CA ALA A 160 0.96 -12.80 34.95
C ALA A 160 0.63 -13.45 33.61
N ARG A 161 -0.65 -13.44 33.19
CA ARG A 161 -1.07 -13.98 31.89
C ARG A 161 -0.55 -13.13 30.73
N VAL A 162 -0.59 -11.79 30.89
CA VAL A 162 -0.01 -10.87 29.90
C VAL A 162 1.49 -11.14 29.73
N ALA A 163 2.24 -11.32 30.83
CA ALA A 163 3.65 -11.62 30.79
C ALA A 163 3.95 -12.98 30.11
N ALA A 164 3.18 -14.01 30.44
CA ALA A 164 3.30 -15.33 29.83
C ALA A 164 3.05 -15.30 28.32
N MET A 165 1.98 -14.62 27.87
CA MET A 165 1.65 -14.48 26.44
C MET A 165 2.72 -13.67 25.68
N LYS A 166 3.19 -12.57 26.27
CA LYS A 166 4.27 -11.77 25.69
C LYS A 166 5.55 -12.57 25.53
N LYS A 167 5.91 -13.38 26.56
CA LYS A 167 7.08 -14.26 26.48
C LYS A 167 6.89 -15.31 25.38
N ALA A 168 5.75 -16.00 25.34
CA ALA A 168 5.44 -17.02 24.31
C ALA A 168 5.50 -16.44 22.90
N PHE A 169 4.95 -15.22 22.69
CA PHE A 169 5.02 -14.54 21.40
C PHE A 169 6.46 -14.25 20.98
N ILE A 170 7.29 -13.73 21.90
CA ILE A 170 8.70 -13.47 21.62
C ILE A 170 9.48 -14.78 21.34
N ASP A 171 9.20 -15.84 22.09
CA ASP A 171 9.85 -17.14 21.91
C ASP A 171 9.45 -17.74 20.53
N MET A 172 8.18 -17.65 20.13
CA MET A 172 7.68 -18.05 18.81
C MET A 172 8.44 -17.36 17.67
N THR A 173 8.73 -16.05 17.78
CA THR A 173 9.48 -15.33 16.73
C THR A 173 10.93 -15.77 16.58
N LYS A 174 11.43 -16.58 17.50
CA LYS A 174 12.80 -17.16 17.49
C LYS A 174 12.79 -18.64 17.12
N ASP A 175 11.61 -19.27 17.06
CA ASP A 175 11.47 -20.68 16.73
C ASP A 175 11.85 -20.95 15.27
N PRO A 176 12.81 -21.84 14.99
CA PRO A 176 13.26 -22.11 13.61
C PRO A 176 12.14 -22.65 12.71
N LYS A 177 11.18 -23.41 13.27
CA LYS A 177 10.06 -23.95 12.51
C LYS A 177 9.10 -22.83 12.13
N CYS A 178 8.73 -21.96 13.08
CA CYS A 178 7.91 -20.78 12.82
C CYS A 178 8.54 -19.86 11.77
N LEU A 179 9.85 -19.60 11.87
CA LEU A 179 10.59 -18.80 10.90
C LEU A 179 10.65 -19.41 9.50
N LYS A 180 10.65 -20.75 9.41
CA LYS A 180 10.61 -21.47 8.13
C LYS A 180 9.22 -21.39 7.50
N ASP A 181 8.16 -21.57 8.30
CA ASP A 181 6.77 -21.56 7.82
C ASP A 181 6.28 -20.14 7.47
N ALA A 182 6.95 -19.09 7.98
CA ALA A 182 6.64 -17.68 7.71
C ALA A 182 7.29 -17.10 6.43
N LYS A 183 8.19 -17.86 5.79
CA LYS A 183 8.85 -17.47 4.51
C LYS A 183 8.06 -17.95 3.32
#